data_b143bfad88c2110bb3595c6342599668
#
_entry.id   b143bfad88c2110bb3595c6342599668
#
_cell.length_a   1.000
_cell.length_b   1.000
_cell.length_c   1.000
_cell.angle_alpha   90.00
_cell.angle_beta   90.00
_cell.angle_gamma   90.00
#
_symmetry.space_group_name_H-M   'P 1'
#
loop_
_entity.id
_entity.type
_entity.pdbx_description
1 polymer ?
#
loop_
_entity_poly.entity_id
_entity_poly.type
_entity_poly.pdbx_seq_one_letter_code
_entity_poly.pdbx_strand_id
1 'polypeptide(L)'
;VAARQIPNAIYWTYQREAAFDEDEKVFDFEILGEVQEEQSVKMDVLAYTVPLGEVAALKEMFNKAGFPLTGISIVPFAFQTLLRTRRVEASDQFVASLYIGRDWSRIDIFSGGNLTMSRGIKAGVRTMMEALKKEIEGDSKGLSLVKSPKENVGRIRAVKKKLKLDLDVAQNYFFGYIHESPPVDTEGKKIGINENRVFQMIQPALERLVRQVERTIRHYALNYENARIGKIFISSGVTPHQRILSYIGEELGMPTEVLNPFQASSNFLPVVPVPDSMSEQSSFAPAMGMALADNSRTPNFLFTYKDKRKAARNQRINRMVFATFLLLMAGCVGLSFWQETIIRDKEAKKQQLTYHLEQYNLRVDKNLILKLVEQIRQKNNSDQAIGNKYMNLAVISEVVDLTPPNVRLMGISTRLGPLPAKQQSENGKKKKTAEASSRILILEGIVQGDRLTLESALAGYLLE
;
A
#
# COMPACT_ATOMS: atom_id res chain seq x y z
N VAL A 1 19.93 5.99 17.76
CA VAL A 1 19.17 6.91 16.88
C VAL A 1 17.71 6.84 17.31
N ALA A 2 17.05 7.99 17.51
CA ALA A 2 15.62 7.99 17.87
C ALA A 2 14.80 7.37 16.72
N ALA A 3 13.77 6.58 17.03
CA ALA A 3 12.97 5.84 16.04
C ALA A 3 12.43 6.71 14.88
N ARG A 4 12.19 8.01 15.13
CA ARG A 4 11.77 8.97 14.09
C ARG A 4 12.88 9.34 13.11
N GLN A 5 14.14 9.17 13.48
CA GLN A 5 15.31 9.53 12.68
C GLN A 5 15.86 8.36 11.86
N ILE A 6 15.45 7.13 12.17
CA ILE A 6 15.93 5.92 11.51
C ILE A 6 15.76 5.98 9.98
N PRO A 7 14.58 6.34 9.42
CA PRO A 7 14.42 6.41 7.96
C PRO A 7 15.35 7.42 7.29
N ASN A 8 15.58 8.56 7.94
CA ASN A 8 16.48 9.58 7.41
C ASN A 8 17.94 9.12 7.49
N ALA A 9 18.35 8.44 8.57
CA ALA A 9 19.69 7.90 8.71
C ALA A 9 19.96 6.85 7.63
N ILE A 10 19.02 5.93 7.39
CA ILE A 10 19.13 4.91 6.33
C ILE A 10 19.25 5.58 4.95
N TYR A 11 18.38 6.55 4.68
CA TYR A 11 18.39 7.30 3.42
C TYR A 11 19.74 7.96 3.15
N TRP A 12 20.27 8.73 4.10
CA TRP A 12 21.55 9.43 3.94
C TRP A 12 22.75 8.48 3.85
N THR A 13 22.70 7.35 4.59
CA THR A 13 23.74 6.32 4.47
C THR A 13 23.73 5.71 3.09
N TYR A 14 22.55 5.32 2.59
CA TYR A 14 22.43 4.75 1.26
C TYR A 14 22.82 5.72 0.15
N GLN A 15 22.41 6.99 0.25
CA GLN A 15 22.76 8.02 -0.73
C GLN A 15 24.29 8.23 -0.83
N ARG A 16 24.97 8.18 0.31
CA ARG A 16 26.43 8.32 0.36
C ARG A 16 27.13 7.12 -0.28
N GLU A 17 26.62 5.92 -0.10
CA GLU A 17 27.23 4.69 -0.62
C GLU A 17 26.87 4.39 -2.08
N ALA A 18 25.65 4.62 -2.47
CA ALA A 18 25.10 4.25 -3.77
C ALA A 18 24.98 5.42 -4.76
N ALA A 19 25.22 6.67 -4.33
CA ALA A 19 25.16 7.90 -5.15
C ALA A 19 23.91 7.94 -6.05
N PHE A 20 22.72 7.76 -5.48
CA PHE A 20 21.48 7.77 -6.24
C PHE A 20 20.82 9.14 -6.21
N ASP A 21 20.07 9.46 -7.27
CA ASP A 21 19.24 10.66 -7.37
C ASP A 21 17.77 10.30 -7.10
N GLU A 22 17.12 11.04 -6.18
CA GLU A 22 15.70 10.85 -5.86
C GLU A 22 14.77 11.27 -7.01
N ASP A 23 15.21 12.15 -7.88
CA ASP A 23 14.42 12.59 -9.03
C ASP A 23 14.38 11.52 -10.12
N GLU A 24 15.34 10.59 -10.12
CA GLU A 24 15.43 9.50 -11.09
C GLU A 24 14.95 8.16 -10.54
N LYS A 25 15.01 7.95 -9.22
CA LYS A 25 14.79 6.64 -8.58
C LYS A 25 13.85 6.71 -7.40
N VAL A 26 12.96 5.74 -7.33
CA VAL A 26 12.17 5.44 -6.12
C VAL A 26 13.05 4.68 -5.15
N PHE A 27 13.16 5.16 -3.91
CA PHE A 27 13.90 4.52 -2.83
C PHE A 27 12.93 4.01 -1.76
N ASP A 28 13.17 2.79 -1.28
CA ASP A 28 12.53 2.26 -0.07
C ASP A 28 13.51 1.29 0.63
N PHE A 29 13.19 0.87 1.84
CA PHE A 29 14.00 -0.02 2.64
C PHE A 29 13.15 -0.90 3.56
N GLU A 30 13.74 -2.01 3.97
CA GLU A 30 13.20 -2.92 4.98
C GLU A 30 14.24 -3.13 6.09
N ILE A 31 13.82 -3.04 7.35
CA ILE A 31 14.67 -3.36 8.49
C ILE A 31 14.54 -4.86 8.73
N LEU A 32 15.65 -5.59 8.56
CA LEU A 32 15.71 -7.05 8.68
C LEU A 32 15.88 -7.50 10.14
N GLY A 33 16.60 -6.72 10.95
CA GLY A 33 16.86 -7.04 12.34
C GLY A 33 17.89 -6.12 12.98
N GLU A 34 18.28 -6.48 14.18
CA GLU A 34 19.40 -5.86 14.91
C GLU A 34 20.55 -6.86 14.96
N VAL A 35 21.75 -6.38 14.64
CA VAL A 35 22.99 -7.16 14.72
C VAL A 35 23.85 -6.58 15.81
N GLN A 36 24.32 -7.43 16.72
CA GLN A 36 25.21 -7.05 17.81
C GLN A 36 26.65 -7.16 17.35
N GLU A 37 27.36 -6.05 17.21
CA GLU A 37 28.78 -5.99 16.96
C GLU A 37 29.50 -5.49 18.21
N GLU A 38 30.47 -6.24 18.69
CA GLU A 38 31.39 -6.05 19.83
C GLU A 38 30.94 -5.04 20.93
N GLN A 39 30.60 -3.80 20.60
CA GLN A 39 30.20 -2.74 21.55
C GLN A 39 28.99 -1.91 21.08
N SER A 40 28.38 -2.26 19.94
CA SER A 40 27.26 -1.47 19.39
C SER A 40 26.20 -2.36 18.78
N VAL A 41 24.94 -1.96 18.94
CA VAL A 41 23.81 -2.56 18.23
C VAL A 41 23.64 -1.82 16.90
N LYS A 42 23.82 -2.53 15.79
CA LYS A 42 23.58 -2.04 14.45
C LYS A 42 22.29 -2.62 13.90
N MET A 43 21.61 -1.87 13.03
CA MET A 43 20.45 -2.38 12.31
C MET A 43 20.88 -2.96 10.98
N ASP A 44 20.45 -4.18 10.71
CA ASP A 44 20.54 -4.79 9.39
C ASP A 44 19.37 -4.28 8.52
N VAL A 45 19.71 -3.68 7.38
CA VAL A 45 18.74 -2.98 6.53
C VAL A 45 18.93 -3.38 5.08
N LEU A 46 17.87 -3.85 4.46
CA LEU A 46 17.81 -4.05 3.02
C LEU A 46 17.28 -2.76 2.37
N ALA A 47 18.14 -2.01 1.71
CA ALA A 47 17.79 -0.82 0.95
C ALA A 47 17.73 -1.15 -0.55
N TYR A 48 16.76 -0.58 -1.26
CA TYR A 48 16.55 -0.86 -2.67
C TYR A 48 16.02 0.36 -3.42
N THR A 49 16.37 0.42 -4.70
CA THR A 49 15.90 1.47 -5.62
C THR A 49 15.40 0.88 -6.92
N VAL A 50 14.47 1.60 -7.55
CA VAL A 50 13.97 1.29 -8.90
C VAL A 50 13.89 2.59 -9.70
N PRO A 51 14.12 2.58 -11.03
CA PRO A 51 13.93 3.77 -11.85
C PRO A 51 12.51 4.31 -11.77
N LEU A 52 12.35 5.60 -11.45
CA LEU A 52 11.05 6.26 -11.35
C LEU A 52 10.26 6.17 -12.66
N GLY A 53 10.97 6.29 -13.80
CA GLY A 53 10.36 6.18 -15.12
C GLY A 53 9.70 4.83 -15.39
N GLU A 54 10.28 3.72 -14.93
CA GLU A 54 9.70 2.39 -15.07
C GLU A 54 8.42 2.24 -14.24
N VAL A 55 8.45 2.72 -12.99
CA VAL A 55 7.26 2.71 -12.12
C VAL A 55 6.14 3.56 -12.72
N ALA A 56 6.49 4.76 -13.22
CA ALA A 56 5.53 5.65 -13.85
C ALA A 56 4.91 5.05 -15.13
N ALA A 57 5.75 4.44 -16.00
CA ALA A 57 5.30 3.80 -17.23
C ALA A 57 4.34 2.63 -16.97
N LEU A 58 4.67 1.76 -16.01
CA LEU A 58 3.79 0.67 -15.61
C LEU A 58 2.45 1.20 -15.06
N LYS A 59 2.50 2.18 -14.18
CA LYS A 59 1.30 2.80 -13.61
C LYS A 59 0.40 3.41 -14.69
N GLU A 60 0.99 4.12 -15.64
CA GLU A 60 0.26 4.72 -16.76
C GLU A 60 -0.37 3.66 -17.66
N MET A 61 0.38 2.62 -18.02
CA MET A 61 -0.09 1.51 -18.85
C MET A 61 -1.33 0.84 -18.25
N PHE A 62 -1.28 0.49 -16.95
CA PHE A 62 -2.38 -0.16 -16.27
C PHE A 62 -3.58 0.77 -16.05
N ASN A 63 -3.34 2.06 -15.77
CA ASN A 63 -4.41 3.05 -15.68
C ASN A 63 -5.14 3.21 -17.01
N LYS A 64 -4.42 3.25 -18.14
CA LYS A 64 -5.02 3.29 -19.48
C LYS A 64 -5.83 2.05 -19.80
N ALA A 65 -5.44 0.89 -19.28
CA ALA A 65 -6.20 -0.35 -19.40
C ALA A 65 -7.43 -0.44 -18.46
N GLY A 66 -7.65 0.56 -17.60
CA GLY A 66 -8.77 0.57 -16.64
C GLY A 66 -8.51 -0.24 -15.36
N PHE A 67 -7.29 -0.73 -15.13
CA PHE A 67 -6.89 -1.52 -13.97
C PHE A 67 -5.82 -0.78 -13.15
N PRO A 68 -6.19 0.15 -12.27
CA PRO A 68 -5.22 0.88 -11.47
C PRO A 68 -4.42 -0.06 -10.56
N LEU A 69 -3.09 0.05 -10.61
CA LEU A 69 -2.21 -0.76 -9.78
C LEU A 69 -2.30 -0.35 -8.31
N THR A 70 -2.43 -1.34 -7.44
CA THR A 70 -2.35 -1.18 -5.97
C THR A 70 -0.94 -1.37 -5.44
N GLY A 71 -0.06 -2.02 -6.21
CA GLY A 71 1.33 -2.25 -5.84
C GLY A 71 2.20 -2.61 -7.04
N ILE A 72 3.47 -2.28 -6.93
CA ILE A 72 4.55 -2.75 -7.81
C ILE A 72 5.66 -3.29 -6.91
N SER A 73 6.12 -4.49 -7.18
CA SER A 73 7.23 -5.11 -6.45
C SER A 73 8.07 -5.97 -7.40
N ILE A 74 9.08 -6.62 -6.87
CA ILE A 74 9.97 -7.51 -7.63
C ILE A 74 9.84 -8.95 -7.16
N VAL A 75 10.17 -9.88 -8.04
CA VAL A 75 10.03 -11.33 -7.78
C VAL A 75 10.73 -11.80 -6.49
N PRO A 76 11.91 -11.28 -6.08
CA PRO A 76 12.51 -11.65 -4.79
C PRO A 76 11.58 -11.40 -3.60
N PHE A 77 10.85 -10.30 -3.60
CA PHE A 77 9.90 -10.00 -2.53
C PHE A 77 8.62 -10.85 -2.59
N ALA A 78 8.24 -11.31 -3.78
CA ALA A 78 7.20 -12.31 -3.91
C ALA A 78 7.62 -13.63 -3.25
N PHE A 79 8.84 -14.08 -3.50
CA PHE A 79 9.39 -15.29 -2.86
C PHE A 79 9.58 -15.11 -1.35
N GLN A 80 10.06 -13.95 -0.91
CA GLN A 80 10.09 -13.59 0.50
C GLN A 80 8.71 -13.73 1.16
N THR A 81 7.66 -13.28 0.48
CA THR A 81 6.29 -13.41 0.97
C THR A 81 5.85 -14.86 1.08
N LEU A 82 6.19 -15.72 0.10
CA LEU A 82 5.90 -17.15 0.18
C LEU A 82 6.58 -17.84 1.36
N LEU A 83 7.84 -17.48 1.65
CA LEU A 83 8.59 -17.99 2.80
C LEU A 83 7.99 -17.49 4.14
N ARG A 84 7.71 -16.20 4.24
CA ARG A 84 7.12 -15.57 5.45
C ARG A 84 5.72 -16.08 5.75
N THR A 85 4.93 -16.36 4.73
CA THR A 85 3.58 -16.92 4.85
C THR A 85 3.57 -18.45 4.98
N ARG A 86 4.76 -19.09 4.99
CA ARG A 86 4.93 -20.55 5.04
C ARG A 86 4.21 -21.29 3.92
N ARG A 87 4.06 -20.66 2.75
CA ARG A 87 3.58 -21.32 1.55
C ARG A 87 4.65 -22.20 0.91
N VAL A 88 5.90 -21.84 1.18
CA VAL A 88 7.06 -22.66 0.89
C VAL A 88 7.74 -22.92 2.23
N GLU A 89 7.83 -24.18 2.63
CA GLU A 89 8.46 -24.57 3.88
C GLU A 89 9.98 -24.57 3.72
N ALA A 90 10.63 -23.76 4.52
CA ALA A 90 12.08 -23.73 4.64
C ALA A 90 12.42 -24.10 6.10
N SER A 91 12.91 -25.32 6.29
CA SER A 91 13.39 -25.78 7.60
C SER A 91 14.74 -25.16 7.97
N ASP A 92 15.48 -24.75 6.95
CA ASP A 92 16.82 -24.19 7.11
C ASP A 92 16.76 -22.67 7.37
N GLN A 93 17.65 -22.19 8.21
CA GLN A 93 17.77 -20.77 8.48
C GLN A 93 18.14 -19.96 7.23
N PHE A 94 19.01 -20.51 6.38
CA PHE A 94 19.44 -19.90 5.13
C PHE A 94 19.01 -20.76 3.95
N VAL A 95 18.24 -20.19 3.05
CA VAL A 95 17.80 -20.82 1.82
C VAL A 95 18.08 -19.92 0.62
N ALA A 96 18.29 -20.51 -0.53
CA ALA A 96 18.40 -19.76 -1.77
C ALA A 96 17.25 -20.06 -2.71
N SER A 97 16.92 -19.10 -3.57
CA SER A 97 16.02 -19.29 -4.70
C SER A 97 16.75 -18.96 -6.00
N LEU A 98 16.78 -19.91 -6.92
CA LEU A 98 17.30 -19.70 -8.27
C LEU A 98 16.14 -19.59 -9.25
N TYR A 99 15.88 -18.39 -9.73
CA TYR A 99 14.95 -18.14 -10.82
C TYR A 99 15.68 -18.23 -12.15
N ILE A 100 15.27 -19.15 -13.02
CA ILE A 100 15.81 -19.29 -14.37
C ILE A 100 14.83 -18.67 -15.37
N GLY A 101 15.14 -17.46 -15.78
CA GLY A 101 14.32 -16.74 -16.77
C GLY A 101 14.75 -17.03 -18.22
N ARG A 102 14.12 -16.35 -19.16
CA ARG A 102 14.40 -16.53 -20.60
C ARG A 102 15.81 -16.06 -20.95
N ASP A 103 16.13 -14.82 -20.67
CA ASP A 103 17.39 -14.16 -21.10
C ASP A 103 18.40 -14.00 -19.94
N TRP A 104 17.92 -14.05 -18.72
CA TRP A 104 18.70 -13.91 -17.49
C TRP A 104 18.15 -14.79 -16.38
N SER A 105 18.98 -15.11 -15.44
CA SER A 105 18.59 -15.81 -14.21
C SER A 105 18.93 -14.95 -13.00
N ARG A 106 18.40 -15.29 -11.86
CA ARG A 106 18.66 -14.59 -10.60
C ARG A 106 18.75 -15.57 -9.45
N ILE A 107 19.73 -15.36 -8.61
CA ILE A 107 19.83 -16.02 -7.31
C ILE A 107 19.49 -15.03 -6.21
N ASP A 108 18.57 -15.42 -5.36
CA ASP A 108 18.14 -14.69 -4.16
C ASP A 108 18.46 -15.54 -2.93
N ILE A 109 19.05 -14.94 -1.89
CA ILE A 109 19.38 -15.63 -0.64
C ILE A 109 18.52 -15.04 0.47
N PHE A 110 17.93 -15.91 1.27
CA PHE A 110 17.05 -15.55 2.35
C PHE A 110 17.59 -16.09 3.67
N SER A 111 17.48 -15.27 4.72
CA SER A 111 17.76 -15.64 6.11
C SER A 111 16.51 -15.47 6.95
N GLY A 112 16.06 -16.53 7.61
CA GLY A 112 14.83 -16.51 8.39
C GLY A 112 13.59 -16.03 7.60
N GLY A 113 13.56 -16.31 6.29
CA GLY A 113 12.51 -15.84 5.38
C GLY A 113 12.66 -14.40 4.88
N ASN A 114 13.73 -13.70 5.23
CA ASN A 114 14.02 -12.33 4.79
C ASN A 114 15.05 -12.35 3.66
N LEU A 115 14.83 -11.57 2.61
CA LEU A 115 15.80 -11.39 1.54
C LEU A 115 17.03 -10.66 2.08
N THR A 116 18.21 -11.29 1.93
CA THR A 116 19.48 -10.71 2.35
C THR A 116 20.40 -10.38 1.19
N MET A 117 20.27 -11.13 0.08
CA MET A 117 21.06 -10.90 -1.11
C MET A 117 20.27 -11.25 -2.36
N SER A 118 20.40 -10.46 -3.40
CA SER A 118 19.87 -10.75 -4.74
C SER A 118 20.90 -10.43 -5.80
N ARG A 119 21.10 -11.35 -6.75
CA ARG A 119 22.06 -11.16 -7.85
C ARG A 119 21.51 -11.68 -9.17
N GLY A 120 21.53 -10.81 -10.18
CA GLY A 120 21.24 -11.17 -11.57
C GLY A 120 22.42 -11.88 -12.24
N ILE A 121 22.13 -12.87 -13.06
CA ILE A 121 23.07 -13.65 -13.86
C ILE A 121 22.65 -13.53 -15.32
N LYS A 122 23.54 -13.06 -16.18
CA LYS A 122 23.29 -12.90 -17.64
C LYS A 122 23.40 -14.27 -18.34
N ALA A 123 22.61 -15.22 -17.89
CA ALA A 123 22.42 -16.53 -18.50
C ALA A 123 21.00 -16.99 -18.18
N GLY A 124 20.31 -17.53 -19.15
CA GLY A 124 18.95 -18.03 -19.02
C GLY A 124 18.66 -19.15 -20.03
N VAL A 125 17.41 -19.48 -20.19
CA VAL A 125 16.97 -20.52 -21.12
C VAL A 125 17.47 -20.26 -22.53
N ARG A 126 17.52 -18.99 -22.97
CA ARG A 126 18.05 -18.63 -24.28
C ARG A 126 19.49 -19.11 -24.49
N THR A 127 20.36 -18.99 -23.48
CA THR A 127 21.75 -19.46 -23.60
C THR A 127 21.85 -20.98 -23.74
N MET A 128 20.88 -21.71 -23.15
CA MET A 128 20.76 -23.16 -23.34
C MET A 128 20.28 -23.52 -24.73
N MET A 129 19.27 -22.79 -25.25
CA MET A 129 18.80 -22.96 -26.62
C MET A 129 19.87 -22.59 -27.67
N GLU A 130 20.66 -21.55 -27.43
CA GLU A 130 21.80 -21.16 -28.29
C GLU A 130 22.90 -22.20 -28.29
N ALA A 131 23.20 -22.82 -27.12
CA ALA A 131 24.14 -23.93 -27.03
C ALA A 131 23.61 -25.15 -27.79
N LEU A 132 22.35 -25.50 -27.63
CA LEU A 132 21.69 -26.57 -28.37
C LEU A 132 21.76 -26.31 -29.88
N LYS A 133 21.41 -25.11 -30.33
CA LYS A 133 21.49 -24.71 -31.73
C LYS A 133 22.90 -24.89 -32.31
N LYS A 134 23.92 -24.37 -31.58
CA LYS A 134 25.31 -24.45 -32.00
C LYS A 134 25.81 -25.89 -32.15
N GLU A 135 25.44 -26.76 -31.21
CA GLU A 135 25.84 -28.17 -31.25
C GLU A 135 25.14 -28.91 -32.41
N ILE A 136 23.86 -28.67 -32.63
CA ILE A 136 23.12 -29.25 -33.77
C ILE A 136 23.69 -28.75 -35.10
N GLU A 137 24.05 -27.48 -35.23
CA GLU A 137 24.68 -26.90 -36.44
C GLU A 137 26.10 -27.46 -36.65
N GLY A 138 26.86 -27.71 -35.56
CA GLY A 138 28.21 -28.26 -35.61
C GLY A 138 28.24 -29.76 -35.91
N ASP A 139 27.22 -30.49 -35.46
CA ASP A 139 27.17 -31.95 -35.56
C ASP A 139 26.39 -32.43 -36.82
N SER A 140 26.57 -31.70 -37.94
CA SER A 140 26.03 -32.11 -39.24
C SER A 140 26.47 -33.51 -39.70
N LYS A 141 27.37 -34.20 -38.96
CA LYS A 141 27.82 -35.56 -39.20
C LYS A 141 27.15 -36.63 -38.35
N GLY A 142 26.43 -36.26 -37.30
CA GLY A 142 25.93 -37.20 -36.30
C GLY A 142 24.41 -37.27 -36.10
N LEU A 143 23.63 -36.45 -36.75
CA LEU A 143 22.19 -36.60 -36.75
C LEU A 143 21.79 -37.83 -37.62
N SER A 144 22.05 -39.00 -37.12
CA SER A 144 21.39 -40.21 -37.62
C SER A 144 19.91 -40.13 -37.25
N LEU A 145 19.08 -39.59 -38.12
CA LEU A 145 17.66 -39.80 -38.11
C LEU A 145 17.42 -41.28 -37.80
N VAL A 146 16.74 -41.57 -36.72
CA VAL A 146 16.34 -42.94 -36.37
C VAL A 146 15.61 -43.49 -37.59
N LYS A 147 16.27 -44.38 -38.28
CA LYS A 147 15.73 -45.08 -39.46
C LYS A 147 14.50 -45.86 -39.03
N SER A 148 13.34 -45.44 -39.52
CA SER A 148 12.29 -46.41 -39.75
C SER A 148 12.80 -47.42 -40.77
N PRO A 149 12.65 -48.75 -40.60
CA PRO A 149 13.39 -49.78 -41.35
C PRO A 149 13.00 -49.96 -42.83
N LYS A 150 12.24 -49.09 -43.38
CA LYS A 150 11.78 -49.22 -44.79
C LYS A 150 11.62 -47.87 -45.45
N GLU A 151 12.71 -47.20 -45.88
CA GLU A 151 12.61 -46.30 -47.04
C GLU A 151 13.99 -45.97 -47.63
N ASN A 152 14.08 -46.19 -48.89
CA ASN A 152 15.06 -45.99 -49.95
C ASN A 152 16.23 -45.03 -49.76
N VAL A 153 17.41 -45.56 -50.14
CA VAL A 153 18.77 -44.99 -50.17
C VAL A 153 18.91 -43.71 -51.05
N GLY A 154 17.89 -43.34 -51.83
CA GLY A 154 17.99 -42.21 -52.79
C GLY A 154 17.80 -40.80 -52.20
N ARG A 155 17.22 -40.66 -51.01
CA ARG A 155 16.86 -39.36 -50.40
C ARG A 155 17.89 -38.75 -49.47
N ILE A 156 18.99 -39.44 -49.16
CA ILE A 156 20.01 -38.96 -48.20
C ILE A 156 20.81 -37.79 -48.77
N ARG A 157 20.80 -37.53 -50.06
CA ARG A 157 21.53 -36.38 -50.68
C ARG A 157 20.83 -35.03 -50.59
N ALA A 158 19.54 -34.98 -50.29
CA ALA A 158 18.77 -33.73 -50.25
C ALA A 158 18.76 -33.06 -48.88
N VAL A 159 19.07 -33.78 -47.80
CA VAL A 159 19.09 -33.23 -46.39
C VAL A 159 20.41 -32.55 -46.05
N LYS A 160 21.43 -32.59 -46.96
CA LYS A 160 22.66 -31.79 -46.83
C LYS A 160 22.51 -30.30 -47.12
N LYS A 161 21.31 -29.80 -47.46
CA LYS A 161 21.04 -28.40 -47.52
C LYS A 161 21.02 -27.88 -46.08
N LYS A 162 22.10 -27.11 -45.70
CA LYS A 162 22.22 -26.40 -44.43
C LYS A 162 20.85 -26.09 -43.88
N LEU A 163 20.37 -26.89 -42.90
CA LEU A 163 19.34 -26.46 -42.02
C LEU A 163 19.93 -25.26 -41.30
N LYS A 164 19.63 -24.04 -41.75
CA LYS A 164 19.72 -22.89 -40.87
C LYS A 164 18.68 -23.16 -39.80
N LEU A 165 19.13 -23.79 -38.72
CA LEU A 165 18.27 -24.01 -37.60
C LEU A 165 17.96 -22.64 -37.03
N ASP A 166 16.74 -22.22 -37.27
CA ASP A 166 16.26 -20.99 -36.66
C ASP A 166 16.15 -21.23 -35.12
N LEU A 167 16.27 -20.20 -34.35
CA LEU A 167 16.17 -20.27 -32.88
C LEU A 167 14.86 -20.97 -32.47
N ASP A 168 13.81 -20.84 -33.28
CA ASP A 168 12.50 -21.44 -33.06
C ASP A 168 12.54 -22.98 -33.08
N VAL A 169 13.39 -23.57 -33.94
CA VAL A 169 13.55 -25.03 -33.97
C VAL A 169 14.31 -25.52 -32.73
N ALA A 170 15.38 -24.85 -32.33
CA ALA A 170 16.09 -25.15 -31.09
C ALA A 170 15.16 -25.00 -29.87
N GLN A 171 14.30 -24.01 -29.91
CA GLN A 171 13.26 -23.80 -28.89
C GLN A 171 12.30 -24.99 -28.82
N ASN A 172 11.79 -25.46 -29.93
CA ASN A 172 10.89 -26.62 -29.99
C ASN A 172 11.56 -27.90 -29.44
N TYR A 173 12.83 -28.12 -29.74
CA TYR A 173 13.60 -29.23 -29.17
C TYR A 173 13.81 -29.08 -27.68
N PHE A 174 14.15 -27.90 -27.21
CA PHE A 174 14.34 -27.62 -25.81
C PHE A 174 13.04 -27.80 -25.02
N PHE A 175 11.93 -27.25 -25.51
CA PHE A 175 10.63 -27.41 -24.85
C PHE A 175 10.12 -28.85 -24.94
N GLY A 176 10.35 -29.56 -26.06
CA GLY A 176 10.05 -30.98 -26.16
C GLY A 176 10.78 -31.81 -25.13
N TYR A 177 12.07 -31.49 -24.88
CA TYR A 177 12.84 -32.10 -23.81
C TYR A 177 12.28 -31.79 -22.42
N ILE A 178 12.00 -30.53 -22.16
CA ILE A 178 11.48 -30.07 -20.86
C ILE A 178 10.10 -30.66 -20.54
N HIS A 179 9.22 -30.76 -21.53
CA HIS A 179 7.84 -31.26 -21.34
C HIS A 179 7.69 -32.77 -21.59
N GLU A 180 8.82 -33.47 -21.73
CA GLU A 180 8.82 -34.92 -22.05
C GLU A 180 7.95 -35.27 -23.26
N SER A 181 7.78 -34.30 -24.15
CA SER A 181 6.97 -34.44 -25.36
C SER A 181 7.90 -34.55 -26.56
N PRO A 182 7.73 -35.52 -27.46
CA PRO A 182 8.62 -35.63 -28.62
C PRO A 182 8.48 -34.38 -29.49
N PRO A 183 9.61 -33.68 -29.80
CA PRO A 183 9.57 -32.50 -30.66
C PRO A 183 9.06 -32.87 -32.05
N VAL A 184 8.20 -32.01 -32.56
CA VAL A 184 7.60 -32.15 -33.91
C VAL A 184 8.31 -31.15 -34.84
N ASP A 185 8.70 -31.59 -36.02
CA ASP A 185 9.24 -30.68 -37.07
C ASP A 185 8.13 -29.83 -37.69
N THR A 186 8.51 -28.89 -38.52
CA THR A 186 7.59 -28.03 -39.31
C THR A 186 6.65 -28.82 -40.21
N GLU A 187 6.93 -30.11 -40.46
CA GLU A 187 6.12 -31.03 -41.24
C GLU A 187 5.32 -32.05 -40.37
N GLY A 188 5.31 -31.88 -39.06
CA GLY A 188 4.58 -32.77 -38.12
C GLY A 188 5.24 -34.12 -37.86
N LYS A 189 6.50 -34.35 -38.28
CA LYS A 189 7.25 -35.57 -38.03
C LYS A 189 7.92 -35.52 -36.67
N LYS A 190 7.73 -36.55 -35.86
CA LYS A 190 8.45 -36.73 -34.59
C LYS A 190 9.95 -36.90 -34.84
N ILE A 191 10.74 -35.97 -34.37
CA ILE A 191 12.21 -36.04 -34.46
C ILE A 191 12.72 -36.63 -33.14
N GLY A 192 13.20 -37.88 -33.22
CA GLY A 192 13.77 -38.56 -32.03
C GLY A 192 15.20 -38.10 -31.74
N ILE A 193 15.38 -36.97 -31.04
CA ILE A 193 16.65 -36.74 -30.35
C ILE A 193 16.56 -37.35 -28.96
N ASN A 194 17.57 -38.17 -28.64
CA ASN A 194 17.65 -38.81 -27.32
C ASN A 194 17.81 -37.71 -26.26
N GLU A 195 16.99 -37.74 -25.20
CA GLU A 195 17.03 -36.85 -24.05
C GLU A 195 18.44 -36.62 -23.48
N ASN A 196 19.21 -37.69 -23.40
CA ASN A 196 20.60 -37.67 -22.93
C ASN A 196 21.47 -36.76 -23.81
N ARG A 197 21.21 -36.72 -25.12
CA ARG A 197 21.98 -35.91 -26.04
C ARG A 197 21.57 -34.44 -25.96
N VAL A 198 20.27 -34.15 -25.82
CA VAL A 198 19.80 -32.77 -25.58
C VAL A 198 20.44 -32.21 -24.30
N PHE A 199 20.45 -33.01 -23.23
CA PHE A 199 21.09 -32.60 -21.98
C PHE A 199 22.58 -32.32 -22.16
N GLN A 200 23.33 -33.21 -22.83
CA GLN A 200 24.76 -32.99 -23.12
C GLN A 200 25.01 -31.70 -23.92
N MET A 201 24.14 -31.37 -24.85
CA MET A 201 24.26 -30.15 -25.66
C MET A 201 24.00 -28.87 -24.84
N ILE A 202 23.09 -28.89 -23.87
CA ILE A 202 22.79 -27.73 -23.01
C ILE A 202 23.71 -27.65 -21.79
N GLN A 203 24.37 -28.74 -21.42
CA GLN A 203 25.22 -28.87 -20.22
C GLN A 203 26.26 -27.75 -20.12
N PRO A 204 27.02 -27.34 -21.18
CA PRO A 204 28.00 -26.28 -21.06
C PRO A 204 27.40 -24.91 -20.71
N ALA A 205 26.15 -24.66 -21.12
CA ALA A 205 25.42 -23.44 -20.74
C ALA A 205 24.93 -23.50 -19.30
N LEU A 206 24.42 -24.65 -18.89
CA LEU A 206 23.97 -24.92 -17.52
C LEU A 206 25.15 -24.85 -16.53
N GLU A 207 26.30 -25.43 -16.86
CA GLU A 207 27.51 -25.36 -16.05
C GLU A 207 28.00 -23.92 -15.81
N ARG A 208 27.91 -23.07 -16.85
CA ARG A 208 28.23 -21.63 -16.69
C ARG A 208 27.28 -20.93 -15.71
N LEU A 209 25.98 -21.28 -15.77
CA LEU A 209 24.99 -20.75 -14.83
C LEU A 209 25.31 -21.22 -13.40
N VAL A 210 25.53 -22.52 -13.20
CA VAL A 210 25.86 -23.12 -11.90
C VAL A 210 27.11 -22.51 -11.29
N ARG A 211 28.17 -22.31 -12.08
CA ARG A 211 29.40 -21.64 -11.60
C ARG A 211 29.16 -20.21 -11.12
N GLN A 212 28.23 -19.46 -11.75
CA GLN A 212 27.87 -18.12 -11.27
C GLN A 212 27.05 -18.17 -9.97
N VAL A 213 26.18 -19.15 -9.84
CA VAL A 213 25.42 -19.41 -8.62
C VAL A 213 26.38 -19.77 -7.48
N GLU A 214 27.27 -20.75 -7.70
CA GLU A 214 28.29 -21.17 -6.73
C GLU A 214 29.17 -20.01 -6.26
N ARG A 215 29.64 -19.19 -7.20
CA ARG A 215 30.44 -18.00 -6.87
C ARG A 215 29.64 -17.02 -5.97
N THR A 216 28.35 -16.87 -6.21
CA THR A 216 27.50 -16.01 -5.41
C THR A 216 27.29 -16.55 -4.00
N ILE A 217 27.02 -17.86 -3.90
CA ILE A 217 26.88 -18.56 -2.61
C ILE A 217 28.17 -18.45 -1.80
N ARG A 218 29.31 -18.70 -2.44
CA ARG A 218 30.64 -18.59 -1.79
C ARG A 218 30.90 -17.16 -1.31
N HIS A 219 30.58 -16.16 -2.13
CA HIS A 219 30.73 -14.74 -1.74
C HIS A 219 29.83 -14.41 -0.55
N TYR A 220 28.60 -14.90 -0.52
CA TYR A 220 27.68 -14.70 0.60
C TYR A 220 28.24 -15.34 1.88
N ALA A 221 28.68 -16.60 1.81
CA ALA A 221 29.25 -17.31 2.95
C ALA A 221 30.52 -16.66 3.55
N LEU A 222 31.30 -15.93 2.72
CA LEU A 222 32.47 -15.19 3.18
C LEU A 222 32.14 -13.90 3.92
N ASN A 223 31.00 -13.28 3.56
CA ASN A 223 30.57 -11.99 4.15
C ASN A 223 29.65 -12.13 5.36
N TYR A 224 29.01 -13.28 5.52
CA TYR A 224 28.09 -13.57 6.61
C TYR A 224 28.60 -14.78 7.39
N GLU A 225 29.09 -14.53 8.60
CA GLU A 225 29.60 -15.60 9.47
C GLU A 225 28.54 -16.68 9.70
N ASN A 226 28.92 -17.94 9.48
CA ASN A 226 28.07 -19.11 9.64
C ASN A 226 26.88 -19.24 8.67
N ALA A 227 26.79 -18.44 7.62
CA ALA A 227 25.73 -18.54 6.62
C ALA A 227 25.92 -19.76 5.71
N ARG A 228 25.44 -20.90 6.16
CA ARG A 228 25.39 -22.11 5.35
C ARG A 228 24.02 -22.28 4.72
N ILE A 229 23.94 -22.20 3.40
CA ILE A 229 22.70 -22.43 2.66
C ILE A 229 22.39 -23.92 2.72
N GLY A 230 21.23 -24.25 3.30
CA GLY A 230 20.79 -25.62 3.48
C GLY A 230 20.09 -26.21 2.24
N LYS A 231 19.40 -25.33 1.46
CA LYS A 231 18.58 -25.77 0.32
C LYS A 231 18.47 -24.66 -0.74
N ILE A 232 18.33 -25.08 -2.00
CA ILE A 232 18.01 -24.17 -3.12
C ILE A 232 16.64 -24.52 -3.70
N PHE A 233 15.76 -23.54 -3.73
CA PHE A 233 14.51 -23.61 -4.47
C PHE A 233 14.72 -23.15 -5.89
N ILE A 234 14.32 -23.94 -6.88
CA ILE A 234 14.38 -23.58 -8.29
C ILE A 234 12.98 -23.19 -8.77
N SER A 235 12.89 -22.01 -9.35
CA SER A 235 11.71 -21.55 -10.08
C SER A 235 12.11 -21.13 -11.49
N SER A 236 11.25 -21.33 -12.44
CA SER A 236 11.54 -20.99 -13.83
C SER A 236 10.23 -20.70 -14.56
N GLY A 237 10.29 -19.79 -15.52
CA GLY A 237 9.23 -19.65 -16.52
C GLY A 237 9.17 -20.83 -17.50
N VAL A 238 10.09 -21.77 -17.37
CA VAL A 238 10.16 -23.03 -18.11
C VAL A 238 10.26 -24.14 -17.07
N THR A 239 9.54 -25.22 -17.25
CA THR A 239 9.54 -26.36 -16.31
C THR A 239 10.95 -26.80 -16.00
N PRO A 240 11.35 -26.87 -14.75
CA PRO A 240 12.63 -27.47 -14.42
C PRO A 240 12.53 -28.99 -14.64
N HIS A 241 13.15 -29.47 -15.71
CA HIS A 241 13.28 -30.92 -15.93
C HIS A 241 14.07 -31.55 -14.79
N GLN A 242 13.62 -32.72 -14.30
CA GLN A 242 14.22 -33.39 -13.12
C GLN A 242 15.74 -33.54 -13.24
N ARG A 243 16.23 -33.83 -14.43
CA ARG A 243 17.68 -33.97 -14.68
C ARG A 243 18.45 -32.65 -14.52
N ILE A 244 17.83 -31.52 -14.88
CA ILE A 244 18.43 -30.19 -14.66
C ILE A 244 18.49 -29.89 -13.17
N LEU A 245 17.43 -30.21 -12.42
CA LEU A 245 17.39 -30.07 -10.97
C LEU A 245 18.49 -30.90 -10.30
N SER A 246 18.57 -32.20 -10.63
CA SER A 246 19.59 -33.10 -10.10
C SER A 246 20.99 -32.62 -10.40
N TYR A 247 21.23 -32.21 -11.64
CA TYR A 247 22.56 -31.68 -12.03
C TYR A 247 22.94 -30.42 -11.23
N ILE A 248 22.01 -29.47 -11.05
CA ILE A 248 22.28 -28.27 -10.26
C ILE A 248 22.59 -28.64 -8.81
N GLY A 249 21.83 -29.58 -8.23
CA GLY A 249 22.03 -30.04 -6.87
C GLY A 249 23.37 -30.78 -6.67
N GLU A 250 23.73 -31.65 -7.60
CA GLU A 250 25.01 -32.39 -7.59
C GLU A 250 26.19 -31.45 -7.70
N GLU A 251 26.18 -30.52 -8.67
CA GLU A 251 27.27 -29.56 -8.89
C GLU A 251 27.45 -28.56 -7.73
N LEU A 252 26.35 -28.16 -7.09
CA LEU A 252 26.40 -27.25 -5.94
C LEU A 252 26.58 -27.97 -4.60
N GLY A 253 26.48 -29.30 -4.57
CA GLY A 253 26.59 -30.12 -3.37
C GLY A 253 25.53 -29.84 -2.32
N MET A 254 24.31 -29.47 -2.75
CA MET A 254 23.20 -29.12 -1.85
C MET A 254 21.82 -29.53 -2.41
N PRO A 255 20.84 -29.80 -1.53
CA PRO A 255 19.51 -30.18 -1.94
C PRO A 255 18.85 -29.12 -2.82
N THR A 256 18.24 -29.55 -3.91
CA THR A 256 17.44 -28.69 -4.80
C THR A 256 16.01 -29.15 -4.86
N GLU A 257 15.08 -28.22 -4.76
CA GLU A 257 13.65 -28.49 -4.90
C GLU A 257 12.99 -27.47 -5.84
N VAL A 258 11.89 -27.88 -6.47
CA VAL A 258 11.05 -26.95 -7.23
C VAL A 258 10.32 -26.05 -6.25
N LEU A 259 10.37 -24.73 -6.47
CA LEU A 259 9.60 -23.77 -5.69
C LEU A 259 8.12 -23.90 -6.06
N ASN A 260 7.36 -24.64 -5.27
CA ASN A 260 5.95 -24.90 -5.49
C ASN A 260 5.09 -24.24 -4.38
N PRO A 261 4.35 -23.17 -4.69
CA PRO A 261 3.56 -22.45 -3.71
C PRO A 261 2.24 -23.17 -3.32
N PHE A 262 1.88 -24.26 -4.02
CA PHE A 262 0.68 -25.05 -3.75
C PHE A 262 0.92 -26.24 -2.81
N GLN A 263 2.17 -26.53 -2.47
CA GLN A 263 2.55 -27.69 -1.62
C GLN A 263 2.20 -27.49 -0.13
N ALA A 264 1.98 -26.28 0.33
CA ALA A 264 1.68 -26.03 1.74
C ALA A 264 0.30 -26.60 2.11
N SER A 265 0.28 -27.41 3.15
CA SER A 265 -0.92 -28.07 3.71
C SER A 265 -1.94 -27.10 4.34
N SER A 266 -1.79 -25.80 4.20
CA SER A 266 -2.65 -24.81 4.86
C SER A 266 -3.92 -24.57 4.05
N ASN A 267 -5.05 -24.93 4.65
CA ASN A 267 -6.44 -24.82 4.16
C ASN A 267 -6.94 -23.37 3.93
N PHE A 268 -6.05 -22.40 3.71
CA PHE A 268 -6.41 -20.99 3.67
C PHE A 268 -6.69 -20.41 2.26
N LEU A 269 -6.54 -21.19 1.21
CA LEU A 269 -7.00 -20.72 -0.10
C LEU A 269 -8.44 -21.21 -0.32
N PRO A 270 -9.34 -20.32 -0.76
CA PRO A 270 -10.60 -20.79 -1.34
C PRO A 270 -10.26 -21.79 -2.45
N VAL A 271 -11.15 -22.73 -2.70
CA VAL A 271 -10.99 -23.81 -3.68
C VAL A 271 -10.62 -23.23 -5.06
N VAL A 272 -9.32 -22.97 -5.23
CA VAL A 272 -8.76 -22.60 -6.53
C VAL A 272 -8.32 -23.93 -7.15
N PRO A 273 -8.71 -24.24 -8.37
CA PRO A 273 -8.20 -25.44 -9.04
C PRO A 273 -6.68 -25.36 -9.10
N VAL A 274 -6.02 -26.32 -8.47
CA VAL A 274 -4.56 -26.42 -8.50
C VAL A 274 -4.18 -26.95 -9.88
N PRO A 275 -3.23 -26.31 -10.58
CA PRO A 275 -2.76 -26.81 -11.87
C PRO A 275 -2.23 -28.23 -11.78
N ASP A 276 -2.48 -29.04 -12.79
CA ASP A 276 -2.12 -30.47 -12.78
C ASP A 276 -0.60 -30.70 -12.84
N SER A 277 0.14 -29.84 -13.54
CA SER A 277 1.59 -30.00 -13.69
C SER A 277 2.36 -29.21 -12.64
N MET A 278 3.40 -29.81 -12.06
CA MET A 278 4.32 -29.16 -11.12
C MET A 278 5.00 -27.94 -11.74
N SER A 279 5.20 -27.94 -13.02
CA SER A 279 5.72 -26.85 -13.81
C SER A 279 4.83 -25.63 -13.77
N GLU A 280 3.59 -25.84 -14.08
CA GLU A 280 2.60 -24.77 -14.06
C GLU A 280 2.42 -24.23 -12.64
N GLN A 281 2.36 -25.13 -11.64
CA GLN A 281 2.32 -24.75 -10.24
C GLN A 281 3.50 -23.83 -9.86
N SER A 282 4.73 -24.23 -10.23
CA SER A 282 5.93 -23.40 -9.98
C SER A 282 5.91 -22.05 -10.71
N SER A 283 5.33 -21.98 -11.90
CA SER A 283 5.23 -20.73 -12.67
C SER A 283 4.35 -19.68 -11.99
N PHE A 284 3.39 -20.11 -11.17
CA PHE A 284 2.54 -19.23 -10.38
C PHE A 284 3.22 -18.68 -9.11
N ALA A 285 4.41 -19.15 -8.74
CA ALA A 285 5.06 -18.72 -7.52
C ALA A 285 5.23 -17.20 -7.40
N PRO A 286 5.70 -16.46 -8.42
CA PRO A 286 5.75 -15.00 -8.34
C PRO A 286 4.37 -14.35 -8.17
N ALA A 287 3.38 -14.81 -8.92
CA ALA A 287 2.04 -14.27 -8.88
C ALA A 287 1.35 -14.52 -7.52
N MET A 288 1.49 -15.72 -6.98
CA MET A 288 0.95 -16.07 -5.66
C MET A 288 1.64 -15.29 -4.55
N GLY A 289 2.97 -15.15 -4.58
CA GLY A 289 3.71 -14.34 -3.63
C GLY A 289 3.28 -12.87 -3.66
N MET A 290 3.00 -12.34 -4.83
CA MET A 290 2.47 -10.98 -4.98
C MET A 290 1.02 -10.87 -4.51
N ALA A 291 0.17 -11.85 -4.79
CA ALA A 291 -1.22 -11.86 -4.33
C ALA A 291 -1.35 -11.94 -2.79
N LEU A 292 -0.40 -12.60 -2.14
CA LEU A 292 -0.30 -12.68 -0.68
C LEU A 292 0.43 -11.47 -0.05
N ALA A 293 0.93 -10.55 -0.87
CA ALA A 293 1.68 -9.40 -0.39
C ALA A 293 0.76 -8.42 0.36
N ASP A 294 1.22 -8.01 1.53
CA ASP A 294 0.59 -6.94 2.31
C ASP A 294 1.37 -5.63 2.05
N ASN A 295 0.71 -4.64 1.49
CA ASN A 295 1.30 -3.34 1.17
C ASN A 295 1.95 -2.63 2.37
N SER A 296 1.58 -3.01 3.59
CA SER A 296 2.18 -2.45 4.82
C SER A 296 3.51 -3.14 5.18
N ARG A 297 3.70 -4.40 4.80
CA ARG A 297 4.84 -5.24 5.18
C ARG A 297 5.74 -5.63 4.02
N THR A 298 5.14 -5.88 2.85
CA THR A 298 5.90 -6.22 1.64
C THR A 298 6.42 -4.95 0.97
N PRO A 299 7.66 -4.93 0.48
CA PRO A 299 8.18 -3.81 -0.30
C PRO A 299 7.32 -3.51 -1.52
N ASN A 300 6.89 -2.24 -1.64
CA ASN A 300 5.99 -1.78 -2.69
C ASN A 300 6.45 -0.42 -3.22
N PHE A 301 6.85 -0.35 -4.46
CA PHE A 301 7.37 0.88 -5.08
C PHE A 301 6.31 1.96 -5.34
N LEU A 302 5.01 1.61 -5.26
CA LEU A 302 3.92 2.61 -5.27
C LEU A 302 3.61 3.14 -3.87
N PHE A 303 4.06 2.46 -2.83
CA PHE A 303 3.75 2.80 -1.44
C PHE A 303 5.00 2.68 -0.59
N THR A 304 5.89 3.64 -0.75
CA THR A 304 7.21 3.70 -0.11
C THR A 304 7.13 4.07 1.38
N TYR A 305 8.28 4.03 2.06
CA TYR A 305 8.38 4.46 3.47
C TYR A 305 7.85 5.88 3.72
N LYS A 306 7.97 6.80 2.73
CA LYS A 306 7.43 8.16 2.81
C LYS A 306 5.90 8.14 2.87
N ASP A 307 5.28 7.30 2.04
CA ASP A 307 3.82 7.15 1.99
C ASP A 307 3.28 6.39 3.20
N LYS A 308 3.98 5.34 3.63
CA LYS A 308 3.70 4.62 4.88
C LYS A 308 3.73 5.56 6.08
N ARG A 309 4.71 6.47 6.14
CA ARG A 309 4.82 7.49 7.19
C ARG A 309 3.68 8.50 7.14
N LYS A 310 3.30 8.97 5.94
CA LYS A 310 2.14 9.85 5.75
C LYS A 310 0.84 9.15 6.17
N ALA A 311 0.63 7.92 5.74
CA ALA A 311 -0.53 7.12 6.10
C ALA A 311 -0.63 6.90 7.62
N ALA A 312 0.47 6.53 8.27
CA ALA A 312 0.53 6.36 9.72
C ALA A 312 0.23 7.68 10.48
N ARG A 313 0.72 8.82 9.96
CA ARG A 313 0.39 10.14 10.52
C ARG A 313 -1.09 10.45 10.36
N ASN A 314 -1.65 10.26 9.17
CA ASN A 314 -3.07 10.49 8.91
C ASN A 314 -3.96 9.57 9.78
N GLN A 315 -3.58 8.32 9.95
CA GLN A 315 -4.30 7.40 10.82
C GLN A 315 -4.27 7.83 12.30
N ARG A 316 -3.15 8.39 12.78
CA ARG A 316 -3.09 8.98 14.14
C ARG A 316 -4.00 10.18 14.27
N ILE A 317 -3.98 11.09 13.26
CA ILE A 317 -4.86 12.26 13.22
C ILE A 317 -6.33 11.79 13.22
N ASN A 318 -6.69 10.86 12.35
CA ASN A 318 -8.05 10.31 12.31
C ASN A 318 -8.49 9.68 13.63
N ARG A 319 -7.58 8.93 14.30
CA ARG A 319 -7.87 8.37 15.63
C ARG A 319 -8.06 9.46 16.68
N MET A 320 -7.25 10.54 16.63
CA MET A 320 -7.42 11.68 17.54
C MET A 320 -8.74 12.40 17.29
N VAL A 321 -9.09 12.66 16.02
CA VAL A 321 -10.37 13.26 15.64
C VAL A 321 -11.54 12.37 16.08
N PHE A 322 -11.45 11.06 15.88
CA PHE A 322 -12.47 10.14 16.33
C PHE A 322 -12.60 10.10 17.86
N ALA A 323 -11.48 10.10 18.58
CA ALA A 323 -11.48 10.14 20.06
C ALA A 323 -12.08 11.44 20.60
N THR A 324 -11.76 12.61 19.98
CA THR A 324 -12.36 13.89 20.36
C THR A 324 -13.86 13.91 20.07
N PHE A 325 -14.27 13.36 18.94
CA PHE A 325 -15.70 13.23 18.61
C PHE A 325 -16.45 12.36 19.64
N LEU A 326 -15.88 11.21 20.01
CA LEU A 326 -16.47 10.35 21.06
C LEU A 326 -16.56 11.07 22.40
N LEU A 327 -15.54 11.85 22.77
CA LEU A 327 -15.50 12.61 24.01
C LEU A 327 -16.57 13.71 24.03
N LEU A 328 -16.75 14.40 22.90
CA LEU A 328 -17.84 15.39 22.74
C LEU A 328 -19.21 14.73 22.81
N MET A 329 -19.40 13.58 22.15
CA MET A 329 -20.65 12.82 22.24
C MET A 329 -20.95 12.38 23.69
N ALA A 330 -19.95 11.85 24.38
CA ALA A 330 -20.09 11.48 25.80
C ALA A 330 -20.43 12.69 26.67
N GLY A 331 -19.80 13.84 26.39
CA GLY A 331 -20.13 15.11 27.05
C GLY A 331 -21.58 15.54 26.82
N CYS A 332 -22.07 15.47 25.57
CA CYS A 332 -23.46 15.79 25.25
C CYS A 332 -24.45 14.84 25.95
N VAL A 333 -24.13 13.53 25.97
CA VAL A 333 -24.96 12.54 26.68
C VAL A 333 -24.95 12.83 28.18
N GLY A 334 -23.77 13.10 28.77
CA GLY A 334 -23.65 13.47 30.19
C GLY A 334 -24.45 14.72 30.54
N LEU A 335 -24.40 15.75 29.69
CA LEU A 335 -25.20 16.97 29.85
C LEU A 335 -26.71 16.68 29.76
N SER A 336 -27.12 15.79 28.86
CA SER A 336 -28.52 15.38 28.75
C SER A 336 -29.02 14.69 30.02
N PHE A 337 -28.23 13.76 30.55
CA PHE A 337 -28.56 13.12 31.83
C PHE A 337 -28.58 14.13 33.00
N TRP A 338 -27.62 15.05 33.02
CA TRP A 338 -27.60 16.09 34.06
C TRP A 338 -28.80 17.01 33.98
N GLN A 339 -29.22 17.41 32.78
CA GLN A 339 -30.45 18.19 32.57
C GLN A 339 -31.70 17.40 33.02
N GLU A 340 -31.74 16.10 32.74
CA GLU A 340 -32.86 15.25 33.15
C GLU A 340 -32.99 15.16 34.67
N THR A 341 -31.86 15.06 35.39
CA THR A 341 -31.86 15.07 36.86
C THR A 341 -32.36 16.40 37.40
N ILE A 342 -31.95 17.53 36.83
CA ILE A 342 -32.39 18.87 37.25
C ILE A 342 -33.90 19.04 36.97
N ILE A 343 -34.39 18.52 35.85
CA ILE A 343 -35.79 18.59 35.50
C ILE A 343 -36.62 17.77 36.51
N ARG A 344 -36.22 16.54 36.84
CA ARG A 344 -36.90 15.70 37.83
C ARG A 344 -36.97 16.37 39.20
N ASP A 345 -35.85 16.98 39.66
CA ASP A 345 -35.85 17.72 40.94
C ASP A 345 -36.77 18.92 40.91
N LYS A 346 -36.87 19.63 39.79
CA LYS A 346 -37.78 20.75 39.64
C LYS A 346 -39.24 20.29 39.55
N GLU A 347 -39.52 19.17 38.93
CA GLU A 347 -40.87 18.58 38.86
C GLU A 347 -41.30 18.08 40.24
N ALA A 348 -40.43 17.45 41.01
CA ALA A 348 -40.70 17.05 42.38
C ALA A 348 -41.03 18.27 43.27
N LYS A 349 -40.24 19.34 43.16
CA LYS A 349 -40.51 20.60 43.86
C LYS A 349 -41.84 21.24 43.43
N LYS A 350 -42.14 21.21 42.14
CA LYS A 350 -43.41 21.72 41.62
C LYS A 350 -44.58 20.92 42.18
N GLN A 351 -44.50 19.60 42.22
CA GLN A 351 -45.54 18.76 42.83
C GLN A 351 -45.74 19.05 44.31
N GLN A 352 -44.64 19.21 45.08
CA GLN A 352 -44.73 19.60 46.49
C GLN A 352 -45.40 20.97 46.67
N LEU A 353 -45.01 21.96 45.85
CA LEU A 353 -45.63 23.27 45.90
C LEU A 353 -47.08 23.23 45.49
N THR A 354 -47.47 22.44 44.53
CA THR A 354 -48.86 22.28 44.09
C THR A 354 -49.68 21.63 45.21
N TYR A 355 -49.13 20.60 45.88
CA TYR A 355 -49.76 19.96 47.03
C TYR A 355 -49.93 20.94 48.18
N HIS A 356 -48.96 21.77 48.49
CA HIS A 356 -49.07 22.82 49.52
C HIS A 356 -50.06 23.90 49.12
N LEU A 357 -50.16 24.27 47.87
CA LEU A 357 -51.18 25.23 47.37
C LEU A 357 -52.61 24.68 47.46
N GLU A 358 -52.80 23.39 47.24
CA GLU A 358 -54.12 22.73 47.39
C GLU A 358 -54.54 22.64 48.86
N GLN A 359 -53.58 22.53 49.81
CA GLN A 359 -53.89 22.56 51.23
C GLN A 359 -54.29 23.96 51.74
N TYR A 360 -53.80 25.00 51.07
CA TYR A 360 -54.24 26.36 51.36
C TYR A 360 -55.49 26.69 50.56
N ASN A 361 -56.64 26.46 51.18
CA ASN A 361 -57.96 26.83 50.62
C ASN A 361 -58.12 28.37 50.62
N LEU A 362 -57.20 29.04 49.93
CA LEU A 362 -57.19 30.49 49.78
C LEU A 362 -58.22 30.85 48.72
N ARG A 363 -59.26 31.54 49.15
CA ARG A 363 -60.06 32.37 48.24
C ARG A 363 -59.12 33.37 47.58
N VAL A 364 -58.66 33.00 46.43
CA VAL A 364 -57.72 33.82 45.67
C VAL A 364 -58.48 35.05 45.17
N ASP A 365 -58.21 36.18 45.76
CA ASP A 365 -58.81 37.44 45.34
C ASP A 365 -58.36 37.76 43.91
N LYS A 366 -59.35 37.89 43.00
CA LYS A 366 -59.10 38.15 41.57
C LYS A 366 -58.24 39.39 41.38
N ASN A 367 -58.27 40.37 42.27
CA ASN A 367 -57.51 41.59 42.24
C ASN A 367 -56.00 41.33 42.55
N LEU A 368 -55.69 40.34 43.39
CA LEU A 368 -54.33 39.96 43.71
C LEU A 368 -53.65 39.26 42.56
N ILE A 369 -54.41 38.40 41.79
CA ILE A 369 -53.92 37.77 40.59
C ILE A 369 -53.60 38.78 39.52
N LEU A 370 -54.50 39.71 39.28
CA LEU A 370 -54.31 40.78 38.32
C LEU A 370 -53.07 41.64 38.63
N LYS A 371 -52.84 41.95 39.90
CA LYS A 371 -51.66 42.69 40.35
C LYS A 371 -50.37 41.91 40.12
N LEU A 372 -50.35 40.59 40.39
CA LEU A 372 -49.23 39.73 40.16
C LEU A 372 -48.89 39.58 38.67
N VAL A 373 -49.91 39.40 37.84
CA VAL A 373 -49.75 39.33 36.35
C VAL A 373 -49.15 40.64 35.80
N GLU A 374 -49.61 41.80 36.34
CA GLU A 374 -49.07 43.09 35.95
C GLU A 374 -47.62 43.24 36.36
N GLN A 375 -47.23 42.79 37.56
CA GLN A 375 -45.83 42.79 38.03
C GLN A 375 -44.92 41.87 37.21
N ILE A 376 -45.41 40.66 36.84
CA ILE A 376 -44.67 39.75 35.96
C ILE A 376 -44.48 40.37 34.58
N ARG A 377 -45.52 41.02 34.06
CA ARG A 377 -45.48 41.68 32.77
C ARG A 377 -44.48 42.84 32.73
N GLN A 378 -44.46 43.64 33.80
CA GLN A 378 -43.47 44.72 33.96
C GLN A 378 -42.06 44.17 34.08
N LYS A 379 -41.87 43.08 34.83
CA LYS A 379 -40.54 42.45 34.98
C LYS A 379 -40.05 41.88 33.64
N ASN A 380 -40.92 41.16 32.90
CA ASN A 380 -40.55 40.66 31.57
C ASN A 380 -40.19 41.77 30.57
N ASN A 381 -40.93 42.88 30.63
CA ASN A 381 -40.62 44.03 29.76
C ASN A 381 -39.27 44.69 30.16
N SER A 382 -38.96 44.75 31.45
CA SER A 382 -37.66 45.29 31.91
C SER A 382 -36.52 44.35 31.55
N ASP A 383 -36.70 43.03 31.67
CA ASP A 383 -35.68 42.04 31.27
C ASP A 383 -35.44 42.03 29.75
N GLN A 384 -36.50 42.23 28.94
CA GLN A 384 -36.32 42.44 27.50
C GLN A 384 -35.62 43.74 27.16
N ALA A 385 -35.92 44.83 27.89
CA ALA A 385 -35.20 46.11 27.69
C ALA A 385 -33.71 46.03 28.07
N ILE A 386 -33.37 45.27 29.13
CA ILE A 386 -32.01 44.99 29.53
C ILE A 386 -31.32 44.12 28.47
N GLY A 387 -31.96 43.04 28.02
CA GLY A 387 -31.44 42.19 26.96
C GLY A 387 -31.11 42.92 25.68
N ASN A 388 -32.00 43.81 25.23
CA ASN A 388 -31.80 44.65 24.06
C ASN A 388 -30.68 45.67 24.25
N LYS A 389 -30.47 46.15 25.49
CA LYS A 389 -29.38 47.08 25.81
C LYS A 389 -28.00 46.45 25.73
N TYR A 390 -27.89 45.22 26.18
CA TYR A 390 -26.62 44.48 26.18
C TYR A 390 -26.29 43.79 24.84
N MET A 391 -27.28 43.59 23.96
CA MET A 391 -27.07 42.98 22.64
C MET A 391 -26.15 43.79 21.77
N ASN A 392 -26.24 45.11 21.84
CA ASN A 392 -25.33 46.02 21.13
C ASN A 392 -23.89 45.89 21.64
N LEU A 393 -23.71 45.68 22.95
CA LEU A 393 -22.38 45.50 23.57
C LEU A 393 -21.75 44.18 23.15
N ALA A 394 -22.53 43.12 23.07
CA ALA A 394 -22.08 41.81 22.64
C ALA A 394 -21.59 41.84 21.17
N VAL A 395 -22.33 42.51 20.28
CA VAL A 395 -21.93 42.67 18.87
C VAL A 395 -20.66 43.49 18.75
N ILE A 396 -20.50 44.53 19.58
CA ILE A 396 -19.28 45.35 19.56
C ILE A 396 -18.08 44.53 20.08
N SER A 397 -18.26 43.71 21.12
CA SER A 397 -17.20 42.83 21.64
C SER A 397 -16.73 41.83 20.60
N GLU A 398 -17.67 41.19 19.92
CA GLU A 398 -17.37 40.20 18.86
C GLU A 398 -16.62 40.83 17.68
N VAL A 399 -17.04 42.01 17.24
CA VAL A 399 -16.37 42.75 16.18
C VAL A 399 -14.95 43.16 16.58
N VAL A 400 -14.73 43.53 17.83
CA VAL A 400 -13.39 43.86 18.33
C VAL A 400 -12.50 42.61 18.37
N ASP A 401 -13.00 41.51 18.82
CA ASP A 401 -12.26 40.24 18.93
C ASP A 401 -11.91 39.65 17.55
N LEU A 402 -12.77 39.84 16.56
CA LEU A 402 -12.54 39.42 15.17
C LEU A 402 -11.65 40.38 14.37
N THR A 403 -11.33 41.56 14.91
CA THR A 403 -10.55 42.56 14.17
C THR A 403 -9.07 42.17 14.07
N PRO A 404 -8.53 41.98 12.87
CA PRO A 404 -7.12 41.65 12.68
C PRO A 404 -6.18 42.76 13.18
N PRO A 405 -4.93 42.43 13.60
CA PRO A 405 -4.02 43.39 14.21
C PRO A 405 -3.56 44.52 13.28
N ASN A 406 -3.76 44.36 11.97
CA ASN A 406 -3.44 45.37 10.93
C ASN A 406 -4.62 46.30 10.60
N VAL A 407 -5.78 46.10 11.21
CA VAL A 407 -6.98 46.91 11.04
C VAL A 407 -7.21 47.74 12.30
N ARG A 408 -7.35 49.07 12.17
CA ARG A 408 -7.69 49.97 13.26
C ARG A 408 -9.10 50.50 13.04
N LEU A 409 -10.04 50.05 13.85
CA LEU A 409 -11.41 50.56 13.80
C LEU A 409 -11.48 51.95 14.36
N MET A 410 -12.06 52.88 13.60
CA MET A 410 -12.27 54.28 13.96
C MET A 410 -13.69 54.55 14.43
N GLY A 411 -14.63 53.75 13.97
CA GLY A 411 -16.03 53.89 14.33
C GLY A 411 -16.80 52.61 14.14
N ILE A 412 -17.66 52.30 15.10
CA ILE A 412 -18.60 51.20 15.03
C ILE A 412 -20.00 51.77 15.25
N SER A 413 -20.87 51.62 14.28
CA SER A 413 -22.26 52.00 14.40
C SER A 413 -23.18 50.83 14.16
N THR A 414 -23.96 50.49 15.17
CA THR A 414 -24.91 49.38 15.09
C THR A 414 -26.34 49.89 15.17
N ARG A 415 -27.17 49.49 14.22
CA ARG A 415 -28.62 49.69 14.27
C ARG A 415 -29.31 48.34 14.32
N LEU A 416 -29.50 47.88 15.53
CA LEU A 416 -30.20 46.60 15.79
C LEU A 416 -31.63 46.94 16.11
N GLY A 417 -32.55 46.60 15.21
CA GLY A 417 -33.99 46.74 15.48
C GLY A 417 -34.42 45.79 16.60
N PRO A 418 -35.52 46.03 17.26
CA PRO A 418 -36.04 45.17 18.33
C PRO A 418 -36.24 43.76 17.82
N LEU A 419 -35.90 42.74 18.65
CA LEU A 419 -36.19 41.34 18.37
C LEU A 419 -37.67 41.17 18.08
N PRO A 420 -38.09 40.44 17.04
CA PRO A 420 -39.48 40.12 16.81
C PRO A 420 -40.01 39.38 18.01
N ALA A 421 -40.99 39.93 18.70
CA ALA A 421 -41.67 39.26 19.81
C ALA A 421 -42.24 37.96 19.27
N LYS A 422 -42.00 36.81 19.92
CA LYS A 422 -42.65 35.53 19.63
C LYS A 422 -44.16 35.74 19.74
N GLN A 423 -44.81 35.91 18.62
CA GLN A 423 -46.29 35.94 18.58
C GLN A 423 -46.77 34.53 18.89
N GLN A 424 -47.38 34.36 20.06
CA GLN A 424 -48.32 33.27 20.30
C GLN A 424 -49.47 33.43 19.31
N SER A 425 -49.68 32.38 18.54
CA SER A 425 -50.76 32.28 17.57
C SER A 425 -52.10 32.28 18.28
N GLU A 426 -52.81 33.38 18.24
CA GLU A 426 -54.28 33.40 18.37
C GLU A 426 -54.90 33.99 17.12
N ASN A 427 -55.89 33.25 16.62
CA ASN A 427 -56.64 33.38 15.40
C ASN A 427 -57.03 34.80 14.99
N GLY A 428 -56.87 35.12 13.72
CA GLY A 428 -57.79 35.98 13.01
C GLY A 428 -57.24 37.26 12.43
N LYS A 429 -56.98 37.23 11.11
CA LYS A 429 -57.02 38.34 10.13
C LYS A 429 -56.46 39.71 10.51
N LYS A 430 -55.29 40.06 10.00
CA LYS A 430 -55.06 41.18 9.09
C LYS A 430 -53.60 41.28 8.72
N LYS A 431 -53.34 41.17 7.41
CA LYS A 431 -52.07 41.61 6.80
C LYS A 431 -51.82 43.07 7.16
N LYS A 432 -50.74 43.32 7.91
CA LYS A 432 -49.99 44.57 7.83
C LYS A 432 -48.54 44.18 7.52
N THR A 433 -48.06 44.70 6.42
CA THR A 433 -46.71 44.67 5.96
C THR A 433 -45.78 45.10 7.11
N ALA A 434 -45.11 44.14 7.73
CA ALA A 434 -44.02 44.46 8.63
C ALA A 434 -42.86 44.90 7.76
N GLU A 435 -42.49 46.15 7.80
CA GLU A 435 -41.18 46.61 7.34
C GLU A 435 -40.12 45.80 8.02
N ALA A 436 -39.36 45.03 7.22
CA ALA A 436 -38.20 44.29 7.69
C ALA A 436 -37.22 45.34 8.27
N SER A 437 -37.13 45.39 9.60
CA SER A 437 -36.13 46.18 10.26
C SER A 437 -34.77 45.61 9.86
N SER A 438 -34.11 46.21 8.87
CA SER A 438 -32.75 45.83 8.46
C SER A 438 -31.81 46.04 9.65
N ARG A 439 -31.19 44.98 10.09
CA ARG A 439 -30.09 45.06 11.04
C ARG A 439 -28.84 45.49 10.26
N ILE A 440 -28.30 46.64 10.60
CA ILE A 440 -27.15 47.24 9.91
C ILE A 440 -26.04 47.37 10.92
N LEU A 441 -24.88 46.84 10.56
CA LEU A 441 -23.62 47.09 11.22
C LEU A 441 -22.73 47.89 10.24
N ILE A 442 -22.29 49.05 10.64
CA ILE A 442 -21.36 49.89 9.87
C ILE A 442 -20.05 49.93 10.63
N LEU A 443 -19.00 49.51 9.99
CA LEU A 443 -17.64 49.52 10.50
C LEU A 443 -16.84 50.55 9.68
N GLU A 444 -16.19 51.48 10.35
CA GLU A 444 -15.26 52.41 9.75
C GLU A 444 -13.89 52.20 10.35
N GLY A 445 -12.90 51.96 9.52
CA GLY A 445 -11.56 51.68 9.98
C GLY A 445 -10.49 52.11 8.97
N ILE A 446 -9.27 52.09 9.45
CA ILE A 446 -8.06 52.30 8.65
C ILE A 446 -7.24 51.04 8.67
N VAL A 447 -6.86 50.54 7.50
CA VAL A 447 -6.00 49.39 7.34
C VAL A 447 -4.62 49.84 6.88
N GLN A 448 -3.59 49.31 7.53
CA GLN A 448 -2.21 49.68 7.20
C GLN A 448 -1.56 48.48 6.46
N GLY A 449 -1.12 48.72 5.22
CA GLY A 449 -0.42 47.73 4.39
C GLY A 449 -0.42 48.08 2.91
N ASP A 450 0.27 47.28 2.09
CA ASP A 450 0.27 47.41 0.64
C ASP A 450 -1.10 46.99 0.05
N ARG A 451 -1.42 47.50 -1.15
CA ARG A 451 -2.74 47.33 -1.79
C ARG A 451 -3.20 45.87 -1.90
N LEU A 452 -2.28 44.93 -2.17
CA LEU A 452 -2.57 43.51 -2.26
C LEU A 452 -2.87 42.84 -0.90
N THR A 453 -2.21 43.30 0.15
CA THR A 453 -2.47 42.89 1.53
C THR A 453 -3.75 43.45 2.10
N LEU A 454 -4.12 44.64 1.65
CA LEU A 454 -5.38 45.33 1.99
C LEU A 454 -6.60 44.56 1.44
N GLU A 455 -6.57 44.16 0.16
CA GLU A 455 -7.66 43.43 -0.47
C GLU A 455 -7.84 42.02 0.14
N SER A 456 -6.74 41.35 0.48
CA SER A 456 -6.80 40.02 1.12
C SER A 456 -7.29 40.09 2.58
N ALA A 457 -6.89 41.11 3.33
CA ALA A 457 -7.33 41.33 4.70
C ALA A 457 -8.82 41.72 4.77
N LEU A 458 -9.29 42.53 3.81
CA LEU A 458 -10.70 42.92 3.71
C LEU A 458 -11.59 41.71 3.31
N ALA A 459 -11.11 40.89 2.39
CA ALA A 459 -11.81 39.66 1.99
C ALA A 459 -11.89 38.66 3.13
N GLY A 460 -10.81 38.48 3.90
CA GLY A 460 -10.81 37.65 5.11
C GLY A 460 -11.80 38.14 6.16
N TYR A 461 -11.82 39.41 6.42
CA TYR A 461 -12.68 40.04 7.43
C TYR A 461 -14.18 40.02 7.08
N LEU A 462 -14.52 39.96 5.79
CA LEU A 462 -15.90 39.83 5.31
C LEU A 462 -16.39 38.37 5.24
N LEU A 463 -15.49 37.40 5.34
CA LEU A 463 -15.80 36.00 5.28
C LEU A 463 -15.92 35.31 6.66
N GLU A 464 -15.34 35.90 7.70
CA GLU A 464 -15.51 35.54 9.10
C GLU A 464 -16.72 36.29 9.73
#